data_42a758811acc1b22af930df4f1bc3d89
#
_entry.id   42a758811acc1b22af930df4f1bc3d89
#
_cell.length_a   1.000
_cell.length_b   1.000
_cell.length_c   1.000
_cell.angle_alpha   90.00
_cell.angle_beta   90.00
_cell.angle_gamma   90.00
#
_symmetry.space_group_name_H-M   'P 1'
#
loop_
_entity.id
_entity.type
_entity.pdbx_description
1 polymer ?
#
loop_
_entity_poly.entity_id
_entity_poly.type
_entity_poly.pdbx_seq_one_letter_code
_entity_poly.pdbx_strand_id
1 'polypeptide(L)'
;MRGFAAGDSRAKLRPMPTPLLYESHCHTTLCKHAFGEPEEYARMALARGLKGITFTCHCPLPDGFSAAVRMAPEQFDEYVAMVERTRGAFDGELDVRLGIESDYYPGVEPWLEELHARVPLSHVLGSVHYQIPDYRARYYSGDVLSYQKLYFEHLAESAETGLYDTLAHPDLIKNEDPGEWDFERIQPDIARALDRIAATGVAMELNTSGMQKKVAEMNPSPTMLSMMCERGIPVVLGADAHVPERVGEGYETGLVMLGAAGYAEVSFFVDRVRQTVPIRDAVKSLQSEH
;
A
#
# COMPACT_ATOMS: atom_id res chain seq x y z
N MET A 1 -43.56 -12.68 -53.33
CA MET A 1 -43.06 -11.67 -52.38
C MET A 1 -42.64 -12.40 -51.10
N ARG A 2 -41.35 -12.58 -50.87
CA ARG A 2 -40.83 -13.19 -49.64
C ARG A 2 -40.32 -12.06 -48.76
N GLY A 3 -40.99 -11.84 -47.59
CA GLY A 3 -40.59 -10.83 -46.60
C GLY A 3 -39.31 -11.27 -45.91
N PHE A 4 -38.29 -10.42 -45.94
CA PHE A 4 -37.10 -10.51 -45.12
C PHE A 4 -37.42 -10.02 -43.69
N ALA A 5 -37.40 -10.91 -42.74
CA ALA A 5 -37.43 -10.54 -41.31
C ALA A 5 -36.06 -9.98 -40.91
N ALA A 6 -36.03 -8.69 -40.57
CA ALA A 6 -34.84 -8.08 -39.97
C ALA A 6 -34.67 -8.61 -38.54
N GLY A 7 -33.63 -9.41 -38.33
CA GLY A 7 -33.25 -9.84 -37.00
C GLY A 7 -32.73 -8.68 -36.16
N ASP A 8 -33.44 -8.35 -35.10
CA ASP A 8 -33.03 -7.37 -34.08
C ASP A 8 -31.86 -7.92 -33.26
N SER A 9 -30.65 -7.68 -33.72
CA SER A 9 -29.41 -8.02 -32.98
C SER A 9 -29.03 -6.89 -32.02
N ARG A 10 -29.89 -6.60 -31.05
CA ARG A 10 -29.45 -5.83 -29.88
C ARG A 10 -28.56 -6.71 -29.05
N ALA A 11 -27.25 -6.57 -29.23
CA ALA A 11 -26.26 -7.11 -28.31
C ALA A 11 -26.64 -6.62 -26.90
N LYS A 12 -27.05 -7.54 -26.03
CA LYS A 12 -27.26 -7.24 -24.60
C LYS A 12 -25.91 -6.84 -24.06
N LEU A 13 -25.70 -5.55 -23.84
CA LEU A 13 -24.57 -5.05 -23.07
C LEU A 13 -24.55 -5.83 -21.73
N ARG A 14 -23.47 -6.56 -21.48
CA ARG A 14 -23.26 -7.16 -20.16
C ARG A 14 -23.19 -6.01 -19.16
N PRO A 15 -23.86 -6.09 -18.01
CA PRO A 15 -23.71 -5.09 -16.99
C PRO A 15 -22.22 -5.01 -16.61
N MET A 16 -21.68 -3.80 -16.54
CA MET A 16 -20.32 -3.55 -16.07
C MET A 16 -20.16 -4.17 -14.67
N PRO A 17 -19.07 -4.88 -14.41
CA PRO A 17 -18.81 -5.40 -13.07
C PRO A 17 -18.73 -4.24 -12.08
N THR A 18 -19.30 -4.43 -10.90
CA THR A 18 -19.22 -3.44 -9.82
C THR A 18 -17.77 -3.32 -9.34
N PRO A 19 -17.16 -2.13 -9.30
CA PRO A 19 -15.84 -1.92 -8.73
C PRO A 19 -15.77 -2.36 -7.26
N LEU A 20 -14.72 -3.07 -6.85
CA LEU A 20 -14.59 -3.63 -5.51
C LEU A 20 -13.30 -3.21 -4.80
N LEU A 21 -12.23 -2.91 -5.54
CA LEU A 21 -10.90 -2.66 -5.00
C LEU A 21 -10.62 -1.17 -4.78
N TYR A 22 -9.74 -0.91 -3.85
CA TYR A 22 -9.17 0.41 -3.59
C TYR A 22 -7.69 0.46 -3.98
N GLU A 23 -7.24 1.62 -4.49
CA GLU A 23 -5.84 1.97 -4.33
C GLU A 23 -5.60 2.34 -2.87
N SER A 24 -4.74 1.60 -2.19
CA SER A 24 -4.51 1.76 -0.76
C SER A 24 -3.18 2.43 -0.42
N HIS A 25 -2.33 2.69 -1.44
CA HIS A 25 -1.02 3.29 -1.25
C HIS A 25 -0.64 4.20 -2.41
N CYS A 26 -0.84 5.50 -2.22
CA CYS A 26 -0.43 6.51 -3.20
C CYS A 26 -0.08 7.84 -2.52
N HIS A 27 0.72 8.65 -3.24
CA HIS A 27 1.36 9.84 -2.70
C HIS A 27 0.86 11.12 -3.35
N THR A 28 1.24 12.25 -2.77
CA THR A 28 1.01 13.60 -3.29
C THR A 28 2.35 14.30 -3.49
N THR A 29 2.35 15.41 -4.20
CA THR A 29 3.55 16.23 -4.43
C THR A 29 4.22 16.72 -3.13
N LEU A 30 3.53 16.67 -2.00
CA LEU A 30 4.07 17.05 -0.70
C LEU A 30 5.19 16.11 -0.20
N CYS A 31 5.29 14.88 -0.70
CA CYS A 31 6.45 14.02 -0.45
C CYS A 31 7.71 14.44 -1.23
N LYS A 32 7.60 15.44 -2.12
CA LYS A 32 8.70 16.05 -2.90
C LYS A 32 9.29 15.14 -4.00
N HIS A 33 8.73 13.95 -4.22
CA HIS A 33 9.16 13.03 -5.27
C HIS A 33 7.99 12.32 -5.97
N ALA A 34 6.75 12.69 -5.64
CA ALA A 34 5.58 12.37 -6.44
C ALA A 34 5.21 13.53 -7.36
N PHE A 35 4.52 13.23 -8.45
CA PHE A 35 4.10 14.19 -9.48
C PHE A 35 2.62 14.02 -9.78
N GLY A 36 1.99 15.10 -10.24
CA GLY A 36 0.57 15.15 -10.55
C GLY A 36 -0.31 15.56 -9.36
N GLU A 37 -1.49 16.07 -9.67
CA GLU A 37 -2.47 16.47 -8.66
C GLU A 37 -3.32 15.28 -8.20
N PRO A 38 -3.81 15.25 -6.95
CA PRO A 38 -4.66 14.15 -6.46
C PRO A 38 -5.86 13.84 -7.36
N GLU A 39 -6.43 14.84 -8.02
CA GLU A 39 -7.53 14.63 -8.97
C GLU A 39 -7.12 13.84 -10.22
N GLU A 40 -5.85 13.82 -10.59
CA GLU A 40 -5.32 12.99 -11.70
C GLU A 40 -5.22 11.53 -11.27
N TYR A 41 -4.80 11.26 -10.03
CA TYR A 41 -4.80 9.93 -9.43
C TYR A 41 -6.24 9.38 -9.31
N ALA A 42 -7.18 10.22 -8.88
CA ALA A 42 -8.59 9.85 -8.78
C ALA A 42 -9.18 9.48 -10.15
N ARG A 43 -8.89 10.27 -11.21
CA ARG A 43 -9.29 9.93 -12.59
C ARG A 43 -8.71 8.60 -13.05
N MET A 44 -7.46 8.33 -12.72
CA MET A 44 -6.82 7.04 -13.07
C MET A 44 -7.44 5.88 -12.30
N ALA A 45 -7.79 6.06 -11.02
CA ALA A 45 -8.51 5.06 -10.23
C ALA A 45 -9.85 4.68 -10.87
N LEU A 46 -10.64 5.68 -11.32
CA LEU A 46 -11.88 5.46 -12.08
C LEU A 46 -11.61 4.73 -13.40
N ALA A 47 -10.61 5.16 -14.17
CA ALA A 47 -10.26 4.56 -15.44
C ALA A 47 -9.83 3.09 -15.30
N ARG A 48 -9.27 2.70 -14.15
CA ARG A 48 -8.90 1.32 -13.84
C ARG A 48 -10.01 0.52 -13.15
N GLY A 49 -11.21 1.07 -13.04
CA GLY A 49 -12.35 0.38 -12.43
C GLY A 49 -12.20 0.14 -10.93
N LEU A 50 -11.47 1.01 -10.23
CA LEU A 50 -11.35 0.95 -8.78
C LEU A 50 -12.60 1.58 -8.12
N LYS A 51 -13.00 1.05 -6.98
CA LYS A 51 -14.10 1.56 -6.16
C LYS A 51 -13.72 2.83 -5.42
N GLY A 52 -12.44 2.96 -5.07
CA GLY A 52 -11.94 4.11 -4.34
C GLY A 52 -10.43 4.20 -4.34
N ILE A 53 -9.96 5.27 -3.74
CA ILE A 53 -8.54 5.57 -3.54
C ILE A 53 -8.33 6.17 -2.15
N THR A 54 -7.32 5.69 -1.46
CA THR A 54 -6.87 6.26 -0.19
C THR A 54 -5.50 6.90 -0.40
N PHE A 55 -5.42 8.22 -0.28
CA PHE A 55 -4.14 8.92 -0.28
C PHE A 55 -3.42 8.63 1.03
N THR A 56 -2.17 8.19 0.95
CA THR A 56 -1.35 7.78 2.09
C THR A 56 0.05 8.39 1.98
N CYS A 57 0.12 9.71 1.73
CA CYS A 57 1.41 10.39 1.55
C CYS A 57 2.27 10.28 2.82
N HIS A 58 3.60 10.38 2.66
CA HIS A 58 4.55 10.30 3.78
C HIS A 58 4.25 11.34 4.86
N CYS A 59 4.08 10.87 6.09
CA CYS A 59 3.78 11.71 7.25
C CYS A 59 4.92 12.72 7.52
N PRO A 60 4.62 13.89 8.08
CA PRO A 60 5.65 14.74 8.64
C PRO A 60 6.28 14.07 9.88
N LEU A 61 7.58 14.22 10.05
CA LEU A 61 8.31 13.71 11.21
C LEU A 61 8.96 14.85 12.00
N PRO A 62 9.23 14.65 13.30
CA PRO A 62 9.84 15.67 14.14
C PRO A 62 11.31 15.90 13.76
N ASP A 63 11.85 17.04 14.21
CA ASP A 63 13.29 17.38 14.13
C ASP A 63 13.90 17.34 12.72
N GLY A 64 13.05 17.46 11.68
CA GLY A 64 13.49 17.42 10.29
C GLY A 64 13.94 16.03 9.81
N PHE A 65 13.64 14.97 10.56
CA PHE A 65 13.96 13.61 10.17
C PHE A 65 13.37 13.30 8.79
N SER A 66 14.23 12.95 7.84
CA SER A 66 13.82 12.61 6.47
C SER A 66 13.08 13.75 5.71
N ALA A 67 13.31 15.01 6.08
CA ALA A 67 12.59 16.16 5.53
C ALA A 67 12.71 16.32 3.99
N ALA A 68 13.72 15.69 3.38
CA ALA A 68 13.93 15.76 1.92
C ALA A 68 12.89 14.99 1.10
N VAL A 69 12.18 14.02 1.72
CA VAL A 69 11.28 13.09 1.03
C VAL A 69 9.88 13.01 1.65
N ARG A 70 9.49 14.03 2.40
CA ARG A 70 8.17 14.10 3.06
C ARG A 70 7.67 15.51 3.24
N MET A 71 6.39 15.67 3.53
CA MET A 71 5.82 16.96 3.92
C MET A 71 6.42 17.44 5.24
N ALA A 72 6.49 18.76 5.40
CA ALA A 72 6.82 19.39 6.67
C ALA A 72 5.60 19.34 7.62
N PRO A 73 5.81 19.44 8.96
CA PRO A 73 4.69 19.45 9.92
C PRO A 73 3.63 20.51 9.63
N GLU A 74 4.03 21.67 9.13
CA GLU A 74 3.16 22.80 8.80
C GLU A 74 2.32 22.53 7.54
N GLN A 75 2.72 21.56 6.72
CA GLN A 75 2.00 21.18 5.49
C GLN A 75 0.94 20.10 5.70
N PHE A 76 0.79 19.59 6.90
CA PHE A 76 -0.19 18.52 7.15
C PHE A 76 -1.63 18.97 6.86
N ASP A 77 -1.99 20.21 7.22
CA ASP A 77 -3.33 20.75 6.93
C ASP A 77 -3.52 21.01 5.44
N GLU A 78 -2.46 21.37 4.70
CA GLU A 78 -2.47 21.45 3.24
C GLU A 78 -2.75 20.07 2.62
N TYR A 79 -2.08 19.02 3.10
CA TYR A 79 -2.33 17.63 2.69
C TYR A 79 -3.80 17.23 2.86
N VAL A 80 -4.35 17.48 4.05
CA VAL A 80 -5.77 17.21 4.35
C VAL A 80 -6.67 17.96 3.36
N ALA A 81 -6.41 19.25 3.14
CA ALA A 81 -7.20 20.07 2.22
C ALA A 81 -7.12 19.59 0.76
N MET A 82 -5.97 19.08 0.30
CA MET A 82 -5.82 18.49 -1.04
C MET A 82 -6.72 17.27 -1.20
N VAL A 83 -6.71 16.37 -0.23
CA VAL A 83 -7.54 15.13 -0.29
C VAL A 83 -9.03 15.46 -0.19
N GLU A 84 -9.43 16.39 0.69
CA GLU A 84 -10.83 16.81 0.83
C GLU A 84 -11.35 17.50 -0.43
N ARG A 85 -10.56 18.33 -1.09
CA ARG A 85 -10.90 18.95 -2.38
C ARG A 85 -11.13 17.88 -3.44
N THR A 86 -10.26 16.88 -3.51
CA THR A 86 -10.41 15.76 -4.44
C THR A 86 -11.66 14.94 -4.13
N ARG A 87 -11.92 14.65 -2.83
CA ARG A 87 -13.15 13.98 -2.40
C ARG A 87 -14.41 14.71 -2.90
N GLY A 88 -14.44 16.04 -2.72
CA GLY A 88 -15.56 16.86 -3.20
C GLY A 88 -15.70 16.86 -4.72
N ALA A 89 -14.58 16.82 -5.46
CA ALA A 89 -14.58 16.82 -6.93
C ALA A 89 -15.09 15.49 -7.53
N PHE A 90 -14.97 14.37 -6.79
CA PHE A 90 -15.37 13.04 -7.25
C PHE A 90 -16.55 12.46 -6.45
N ASP A 91 -17.30 13.30 -5.73
CA ASP A 91 -18.46 12.88 -4.96
C ASP A 91 -19.49 12.13 -5.82
N GLY A 92 -19.87 10.93 -5.37
CA GLY A 92 -20.78 10.04 -6.10
C GLY A 92 -20.14 9.22 -7.24
N GLU A 93 -18.89 9.48 -7.61
CA GLU A 93 -18.18 8.76 -8.67
C GLU A 93 -17.11 7.83 -8.13
N LEU A 94 -16.28 8.29 -7.18
CA LEU A 94 -15.17 7.55 -6.57
C LEU A 94 -15.14 7.80 -5.07
N ASP A 95 -14.94 6.75 -4.27
CA ASP A 95 -14.72 6.89 -2.83
C ASP A 95 -13.28 7.32 -2.54
N VAL A 96 -13.08 8.63 -2.34
CA VAL A 96 -11.77 9.23 -2.03
C VAL A 96 -11.58 9.35 -0.53
N ARG A 97 -10.48 8.79 -0.01
CA ARG A 97 -10.22 8.72 1.44
C ARG A 97 -8.88 9.30 1.82
N LEU A 98 -8.84 9.84 3.04
CA LEU A 98 -7.62 10.34 3.69
C LEU A 98 -6.99 9.23 4.51
N GLY A 99 -5.76 8.89 4.20
CA GLY A 99 -4.89 8.03 4.96
C GLY A 99 -3.54 8.70 5.20
N ILE A 100 -2.56 7.92 5.62
CA ILE A 100 -1.20 8.39 5.82
C ILE A 100 -0.22 7.20 5.82
N GLU A 101 0.96 7.37 5.26
CA GLU A 101 2.09 6.46 5.45
C GLU A 101 3.02 7.04 6.49
N SER A 102 3.12 6.36 7.63
CA SER A 102 3.89 6.82 8.77
C SER A 102 5.10 5.94 9.01
N ASP A 103 6.29 6.54 8.96
CA ASP A 103 7.53 5.83 9.23
C ASP A 103 7.63 5.43 10.70
N TYR A 104 8.11 4.20 10.91
CA TYR A 104 8.48 3.73 12.22
C TYR A 104 9.99 3.74 12.44
N TYR A 105 10.37 4.23 13.57
CA TYR A 105 11.64 4.00 14.24
C TYR A 105 11.43 4.12 15.76
N PRO A 106 12.19 3.39 16.60
CA PRO A 106 12.01 3.45 18.05
C PRO A 106 12.03 4.87 18.60
N GLY A 107 10.97 5.23 19.35
CA GLY A 107 10.81 6.55 20.00
C GLY A 107 9.99 7.56 19.18
N VAL A 108 9.47 7.21 18.00
CA VAL A 108 8.59 8.09 17.20
C VAL A 108 7.13 8.04 17.64
N GLU A 109 6.75 7.05 18.43
CA GLU A 109 5.37 6.72 18.78
C GLU A 109 4.58 7.90 19.34
N PRO A 110 5.09 8.70 20.32
CA PRO A 110 4.33 9.83 20.86
C PRO A 110 3.98 10.89 19.80
N TRP A 111 4.88 11.12 18.84
CA TRP A 111 4.63 12.05 17.74
C TRP A 111 3.53 11.53 16.82
N LEU A 112 3.57 10.24 16.48
CA LEU A 112 2.58 9.62 15.60
C LEU A 112 1.20 9.54 16.26
N GLU A 113 1.12 9.24 17.56
CA GLU A 113 -0.13 9.26 18.32
C GLU A 113 -0.80 10.64 18.23
N GLU A 114 -0.03 11.72 18.45
CA GLU A 114 -0.53 13.09 18.34
C GLU A 114 -0.94 13.43 16.91
N LEU A 115 -0.12 13.07 15.91
CA LEU A 115 -0.39 13.33 14.49
C LEU A 115 -1.67 12.62 14.02
N HIS A 116 -1.80 11.32 14.33
CA HIS A 116 -2.95 10.51 13.91
C HIS A 116 -4.26 10.95 14.57
N ALA A 117 -4.18 11.58 15.74
CA ALA A 117 -5.35 12.11 16.45
C ALA A 117 -5.85 13.47 15.89
N ARG A 118 -5.08 14.14 15.01
CA ARG A 118 -5.46 15.48 14.49
C ARG A 118 -6.68 15.46 13.59
N VAL A 119 -6.85 14.38 12.82
CA VAL A 119 -7.93 14.22 11.83
C VAL A 119 -8.38 12.77 11.76
N PRO A 120 -9.63 12.49 11.37
CA PRO A 120 -10.07 11.11 11.13
C PRO A 120 -9.36 10.54 9.89
N LEU A 121 -8.40 9.65 10.11
CA LEU A 121 -7.73 8.89 9.05
C LEU A 121 -8.53 7.64 8.71
N SER A 122 -8.61 7.29 7.44
CA SER A 122 -9.30 6.08 6.97
C SER A 122 -8.41 4.85 6.91
N HIS A 123 -7.10 5.06 6.70
CA HIS A 123 -6.08 4.00 6.64
C HIS A 123 -4.72 4.56 7.07
N VAL A 124 -4.02 3.85 7.93
CA VAL A 124 -2.66 4.18 8.36
C VAL A 124 -1.72 3.06 7.98
N LEU A 125 -0.80 3.36 7.05
CA LEU A 125 0.30 2.48 6.70
C LEU A 125 1.48 2.72 7.64
N GLY A 126 2.13 1.66 8.10
CA GLY A 126 3.38 1.72 8.84
C GLY A 126 4.55 1.28 7.96
N SER A 127 5.59 2.08 7.86
CA SER A 127 6.72 1.79 7.00
C SER A 127 8.06 1.89 7.72
N VAL A 128 9.02 1.06 7.30
CA VAL A 128 10.42 1.16 7.71
C VAL A 128 11.24 1.51 6.48
N HIS A 129 11.63 2.78 6.36
CA HIS A 129 12.40 3.26 5.21
C HIS A 129 13.89 3.23 5.51
N TYR A 130 14.49 2.05 5.36
CA TYR A 130 15.91 1.79 5.63
C TYR A 130 16.87 2.66 4.79
N GLN A 131 16.45 3.06 3.58
CA GLN A 131 17.26 3.82 2.61
C GLN A 131 17.40 5.30 2.96
N ILE A 132 16.59 5.82 3.88
CA ILE A 132 16.64 7.21 4.30
C ILE A 132 17.96 7.50 5.03
N PRO A 133 18.71 8.57 4.66
CA PRO A 133 19.99 8.87 5.26
C PRO A 133 19.97 8.96 6.79
N ASP A 134 18.93 9.56 7.37
CA ASP A 134 18.79 9.74 8.82
C ASP A 134 18.59 8.39 9.54
N TYR A 135 17.74 7.51 8.97
CA TYR A 135 17.55 6.16 9.49
C TYR A 135 18.83 5.33 9.37
N ARG A 136 19.47 5.37 8.18
CA ARG A 136 20.72 4.68 7.94
C ARG A 136 21.84 5.14 8.88
N ALA A 137 22.00 6.45 9.08
CA ALA A 137 22.99 7.02 9.98
C ALA A 137 22.78 6.57 11.44
N ARG A 138 21.54 6.33 11.84
CA ARG A 138 21.19 5.90 13.21
C ARG A 138 21.38 4.40 13.42
N TYR A 139 21.09 3.58 12.41
CA TYR A 139 20.91 2.13 12.59
C TYR A 139 21.86 1.23 11.79
N TYR A 140 22.54 1.75 10.77
CA TYR A 140 23.51 0.95 10.01
C TYR A 140 24.89 0.94 10.67
N SER A 141 25.31 -0.23 11.15
CA SER A 141 26.59 -0.42 11.86
C SER A 141 27.77 -0.83 10.96
N GLY A 142 27.57 -0.86 9.63
CA GLY A 142 28.60 -1.33 8.67
C GLY A 142 28.45 -2.81 8.28
N ASP A 143 27.48 -3.54 8.85
CA ASP A 143 27.15 -4.92 8.50
C ASP A 143 25.75 -5.01 7.91
N VAL A 144 25.68 -5.44 6.64
CA VAL A 144 24.42 -5.52 5.88
C VAL A 144 23.46 -6.54 6.47
N LEU A 145 23.96 -7.71 6.91
CA LEU A 145 23.12 -8.75 7.49
C LEU A 145 22.47 -8.30 8.80
N SER A 146 23.23 -7.67 9.68
CA SER A 146 22.69 -7.10 10.93
C SER A 146 21.63 -6.03 10.64
N TYR A 147 21.83 -5.22 9.60
CA TYR A 147 20.89 -4.20 9.18
C TYR A 147 19.58 -4.79 8.62
N GLN A 148 19.69 -5.86 7.82
CA GLN A 148 18.52 -6.60 7.33
C GLN A 148 17.72 -7.22 8.49
N LYS A 149 18.39 -7.81 9.49
CA LYS A 149 17.73 -8.34 10.69
C LYS A 149 17.03 -7.26 11.50
N LEU A 150 17.72 -6.14 11.71
CA LEU A 150 17.16 -4.99 12.43
C LEU A 150 15.92 -4.40 11.71
N TYR A 151 15.91 -4.40 10.39
CA TYR A 151 14.74 -3.98 9.62
C TYR A 151 13.50 -4.83 9.98
N PHE A 152 13.62 -6.16 10.02
CA PHE A 152 12.51 -7.04 10.40
C PHE A 152 12.16 -6.94 11.89
N GLU A 153 13.11 -6.64 12.76
CA GLU A 153 12.85 -6.32 14.17
C GLU A 153 11.98 -5.06 14.28
N HIS A 154 12.39 -3.96 13.65
CA HIS A 154 11.61 -2.72 13.65
C HIS A 154 10.24 -2.88 12.96
N LEU A 155 10.15 -3.74 11.93
CA LEU A 155 8.86 -4.05 11.30
C LEU A 155 7.91 -4.75 12.28
N ALA A 156 8.41 -5.68 13.10
CA ALA A 156 7.61 -6.33 14.13
C ALA A 156 7.26 -5.37 15.28
N GLU A 157 8.22 -4.57 15.75
CA GLU A 157 7.98 -3.55 16.76
C GLU A 157 6.91 -2.54 16.31
N SER A 158 6.95 -2.11 15.02
CA SER A 158 5.93 -1.21 14.48
C SER A 158 4.52 -1.80 14.60
N ALA A 159 4.35 -3.10 14.29
CA ALA A 159 3.07 -3.79 14.46
C ALA A 159 2.59 -3.79 15.92
N GLU A 160 3.50 -3.97 16.87
CA GLU A 160 3.22 -4.06 18.30
C GLU A 160 2.80 -2.71 18.91
N THR A 161 3.09 -1.57 18.24
CA THR A 161 2.63 -0.26 18.71
C THR A 161 1.10 -0.10 18.68
N GLY A 162 0.41 -0.82 17.80
CA GLY A 162 -1.03 -0.65 17.56
C GLY A 162 -1.40 0.63 16.80
N LEU A 163 -0.43 1.38 16.27
CA LEU A 163 -0.67 2.63 15.56
C LEU A 163 -1.11 2.44 14.11
N TYR A 164 -0.80 1.30 13.52
CA TYR A 164 -0.94 1.02 12.09
C TYR A 164 -2.05 0.01 11.80
N ASP A 165 -2.68 0.16 10.63
CA ASP A 165 -3.65 -0.79 10.09
C ASP A 165 -2.96 -1.81 9.18
N THR A 166 -1.91 -1.37 8.47
CA THR A 166 -1.16 -2.18 7.49
C THR A 166 0.31 -1.82 7.56
N LEU A 167 1.20 -2.82 7.48
CA LEU A 167 2.63 -2.59 7.28
C LEU A 167 2.96 -2.59 5.80
N ALA A 168 3.54 -1.48 5.32
CA ALA A 168 3.86 -1.25 3.92
C ALA A 168 5.10 -2.04 3.47
N HIS A 169 5.15 -2.45 2.20
CA HIS A 169 6.30 -3.04 1.48
C HIS A 169 7.27 -3.86 2.37
N PRO A 170 6.81 -4.95 3.01
CA PRO A 170 7.41 -5.53 4.20
C PRO A 170 8.79 -6.20 4.03
N ASP A 171 9.30 -6.35 2.82
CA ASP A 171 10.66 -6.83 2.55
C ASP A 171 11.49 -5.85 1.69
N LEU A 172 11.16 -4.55 1.77
CA LEU A 172 11.82 -3.50 1.00
C LEU A 172 13.35 -3.52 1.16
N ILE A 173 13.86 -3.93 2.32
CA ILE A 173 15.29 -4.01 2.66
C ILE A 173 16.11 -4.88 1.70
N LYS A 174 15.50 -5.80 0.94
CA LYS A 174 16.18 -6.63 -0.07
C LYS A 174 16.86 -5.79 -1.16
N ASN A 175 16.46 -4.53 -1.30
CA ASN A 175 17.02 -3.58 -2.26
C ASN A 175 18.23 -2.79 -1.74
N GLU A 176 18.60 -2.93 -0.46
CA GLU A 176 19.77 -2.23 0.13
C GLU A 176 21.06 -2.65 -0.56
N ASP A 177 21.32 -3.93 -0.54
CA ASP A 177 22.40 -4.56 -1.28
C ASP A 177 21.91 -5.89 -1.85
N PRO A 178 21.41 -5.90 -3.11
CA PRO A 178 20.87 -7.11 -3.71
C PRO A 178 21.88 -8.26 -3.81
N GLY A 179 23.19 -7.96 -3.86
CA GLY A 179 24.25 -8.97 -3.88
C GLY A 179 24.43 -9.69 -2.54
N GLU A 180 24.05 -9.03 -1.44
CA GLU A 180 24.10 -9.58 -0.08
C GLU A 180 22.74 -10.08 0.41
N TRP A 181 21.69 -9.96 -0.42
CA TRP A 181 20.37 -10.48 -0.10
C TRP A 181 20.32 -12.00 -0.27
N ASP A 182 20.22 -12.71 0.82
CA ASP A 182 20.07 -14.17 0.87
C ASP A 182 18.85 -14.50 1.74
N PHE A 183 17.74 -14.84 1.09
CA PHE A 183 16.49 -15.11 1.78
C PHE A 183 16.59 -16.29 2.74
N GLU A 184 17.29 -17.37 2.38
CA GLU A 184 17.43 -18.56 3.24
C GLU A 184 18.19 -18.22 4.52
N ARG A 185 19.23 -17.40 4.41
CA ARG A 185 20.04 -16.95 5.56
C ARG A 185 19.23 -16.11 6.55
N ILE A 186 18.30 -15.25 6.06
CA ILE A 186 17.53 -14.34 6.90
C ILE A 186 16.13 -14.87 7.25
N GLN A 187 15.67 -15.95 6.61
CA GLN A 187 14.35 -16.54 6.81
C GLN A 187 13.98 -16.79 8.27
N PRO A 188 14.89 -17.24 9.18
CA PRO A 188 14.56 -17.40 10.60
C PRO A 188 14.20 -16.07 11.29
N ASP A 189 14.83 -14.96 10.88
CA ASP A 189 14.56 -13.63 11.42
C ASP A 189 13.21 -13.11 10.87
N ILE A 190 12.94 -13.31 9.57
CA ILE A 190 11.64 -13.03 8.94
C ILE A 190 10.54 -13.82 9.65
N ALA A 191 10.72 -15.13 9.87
CA ALA A 191 9.72 -15.98 10.51
C ALA A 191 9.35 -15.46 11.92
N ARG A 192 10.35 -15.11 12.75
CA ARG A 192 10.13 -14.53 14.07
C ARG A 192 9.37 -13.19 14.02
N ALA A 193 9.72 -12.32 13.06
CA ALA A 193 9.02 -11.07 12.88
C ALA A 193 7.56 -11.31 12.48
N LEU A 194 7.31 -12.19 11.52
CA LEU A 194 5.96 -12.55 11.08
C LEU A 194 5.12 -13.19 12.19
N ASP A 195 5.71 -14.01 13.07
CA ASP A 195 5.01 -14.58 14.23
C ASP A 195 4.53 -13.47 15.20
N ARG A 196 5.35 -12.45 15.44
CA ARG A 196 5.00 -11.29 16.27
C ARG A 196 3.94 -10.43 15.60
N ILE A 197 4.10 -10.14 14.30
CA ILE A 197 3.14 -9.36 13.51
C ILE A 197 1.77 -10.06 13.49
N ALA A 198 1.73 -11.38 13.24
CA ALA A 198 0.49 -12.15 13.24
C ALA A 198 -0.28 -12.05 14.56
N ALA A 199 0.44 -12.00 15.69
CA ALA A 199 -0.16 -11.88 17.01
C ALA A 199 -0.89 -10.54 17.25
N THR A 200 -0.57 -9.49 16.49
CA THR A 200 -1.22 -8.17 16.60
C THR A 200 -2.50 -8.04 15.78
N GLY A 201 -2.66 -8.87 14.75
CA GLY A 201 -3.78 -8.78 13.80
C GLY A 201 -3.66 -7.66 12.76
N VAL A 202 -2.54 -6.91 12.73
CA VAL A 202 -2.25 -5.90 11.70
C VAL A 202 -2.16 -6.57 10.33
N ALA A 203 -2.60 -5.87 9.27
CA ALA A 203 -2.42 -6.34 7.90
C ALA A 203 -1.00 -6.05 7.40
N MET A 204 -0.61 -6.73 6.33
CA MET A 204 0.61 -6.39 5.59
C MET A 204 0.28 -6.14 4.13
N GLU A 205 1.08 -5.34 3.46
CA GLU A 205 0.88 -4.97 2.07
C GLU A 205 1.52 -6.00 1.12
N LEU A 206 0.86 -6.27 -0.01
CA LEU A 206 1.51 -6.67 -1.25
C LEU A 206 1.66 -5.43 -2.11
N ASN A 207 2.86 -4.88 -2.13
CA ASN A 207 3.21 -3.64 -2.83
C ASN A 207 3.71 -3.96 -4.23
N THR A 208 3.00 -3.49 -5.25
CA THR A 208 3.30 -3.80 -6.64
C THR A 208 4.46 -2.98 -7.20
N SER A 209 4.83 -1.84 -6.55
CA SER A 209 5.95 -1.00 -6.99
C SER A 209 7.30 -1.71 -6.97
N GLY A 210 7.41 -2.79 -6.22
CA GLY A 210 8.63 -3.60 -6.12
C GLY A 210 9.16 -4.07 -7.48
N MET A 211 8.28 -4.27 -8.48
CA MET A 211 8.67 -4.63 -9.85
C MET A 211 9.59 -3.61 -10.52
N GLN A 212 9.68 -2.39 -10.01
CA GLN A 212 10.51 -1.31 -10.55
C GLN A 212 11.75 -1.01 -9.68
N LYS A 213 11.99 -1.83 -8.65
CA LYS A 213 13.13 -1.66 -7.74
C LYS A 213 14.34 -2.49 -8.22
N LYS A 214 15.47 -2.43 -7.52
CA LYS A 214 16.71 -3.15 -7.87
C LYS A 214 16.48 -4.66 -7.94
N VAL A 215 15.76 -5.22 -6.97
CA VAL A 215 15.21 -6.58 -7.04
C VAL A 215 13.82 -6.46 -7.62
N ALA A 216 13.68 -6.78 -8.91
CA ALA A 216 12.44 -6.58 -9.67
C ALA A 216 11.40 -7.66 -9.33
N GLU A 217 10.86 -7.60 -8.13
CA GLU A 217 9.72 -8.40 -7.65
C GLU A 217 8.87 -7.58 -6.69
N MET A 218 7.58 -7.92 -6.55
CA MET A 218 6.70 -7.24 -5.59
C MET A 218 7.21 -7.37 -4.14
N ASN A 219 6.82 -6.47 -3.27
CA ASN A 219 7.12 -6.50 -1.84
C ASN A 219 5.86 -6.92 -1.05
N PRO A 220 5.87 -8.12 -0.41
CA PRO A 220 7.00 -9.04 -0.28
C PRO A 220 7.18 -9.98 -1.47
N SER A 221 8.31 -10.72 -1.43
CA SER A 221 8.59 -11.86 -2.30
C SER A 221 7.51 -12.94 -2.18
N PRO A 222 7.33 -13.81 -3.23
CA PRO A 222 6.35 -14.89 -3.18
C PRO A 222 6.53 -15.83 -1.99
N THR A 223 7.78 -16.10 -1.58
CA THR A 223 8.08 -16.96 -0.44
C THR A 223 7.60 -16.32 0.87
N MET A 224 7.93 -15.06 1.11
CA MET A 224 7.47 -14.35 2.31
C MET A 224 5.94 -14.17 2.30
N LEU A 225 5.32 -13.95 1.14
CA LEU A 225 3.88 -13.86 1.00
C LEU A 225 3.17 -15.16 1.42
N SER A 226 3.74 -16.32 1.05
CA SER A 226 3.26 -17.63 1.52
C SER A 226 3.39 -17.78 3.04
N MET A 227 4.54 -17.37 3.60
CA MET A 227 4.76 -17.38 5.06
C MET A 227 3.77 -16.48 5.82
N MET A 228 3.37 -15.35 5.24
CA MET A 228 2.33 -14.47 5.78
C MET A 228 0.95 -15.16 5.76
N CYS A 229 0.61 -15.79 4.63
CA CYS A 229 -0.67 -16.52 4.47
C CYS A 229 -0.78 -17.68 5.48
N GLU A 230 0.27 -18.47 5.66
CA GLU A 230 0.33 -19.56 6.64
C GLU A 230 0.06 -19.10 8.09
N ARG A 231 0.38 -17.85 8.40
CA ARG A 231 0.16 -17.22 9.71
C ARG A 231 -1.18 -16.49 9.83
N GLY A 232 -1.96 -16.49 8.76
CA GLY A 232 -3.25 -15.80 8.72
C GLY A 232 -3.12 -14.26 8.76
N ILE A 233 -1.97 -13.70 8.38
CA ILE A 233 -1.78 -12.24 8.30
C ILE A 233 -2.62 -11.71 7.14
N PRO A 234 -3.56 -10.76 7.38
CA PRO A 234 -4.35 -10.17 6.32
C PRO A 234 -3.48 -9.40 5.33
N VAL A 235 -3.88 -9.37 4.06
CA VAL A 235 -3.12 -8.68 3.01
C VAL A 235 -3.92 -7.55 2.37
N VAL A 236 -3.25 -6.43 2.10
CA VAL A 236 -3.74 -5.26 1.36
C VAL A 236 -2.94 -5.12 0.06
N LEU A 237 -3.57 -4.69 -1.04
CA LEU A 237 -2.86 -4.29 -2.26
C LEU A 237 -2.59 -2.79 -2.25
N GLY A 238 -1.37 -2.42 -2.63
CA GLY A 238 -0.96 -1.04 -2.86
C GLY A 238 -0.01 -0.92 -4.04
N ALA A 239 -0.18 0.13 -4.86
CA ALA A 239 0.73 0.40 -5.97
C ALA A 239 1.88 1.33 -5.58
N ASP A 240 1.81 1.97 -4.42
CA ASP A 240 2.81 2.95 -3.96
C ASP A 240 3.07 4.00 -5.08
N ALA A 241 1.92 4.52 -5.60
CA ALA A 241 1.92 5.34 -6.78
C ALA A 241 2.45 6.75 -6.49
N HIS A 242 3.51 7.13 -7.20
CA HIS A 242 4.13 8.46 -7.15
C HIS A 242 3.87 9.27 -8.44
N VAL A 243 3.14 8.69 -9.38
CA VAL A 243 2.58 9.35 -10.57
C VAL A 243 1.20 8.76 -10.86
N PRO A 244 0.26 9.54 -11.44
CA PRO A 244 -1.11 9.08 -11.66
C PRO A 244 -1.23 7.76 -12.43
N GLU A 245 -0.38 7.56 -13.43
CA GLU A 245 -0.40 6.38 -14.32
C GLU A 245 -0.16 5.07 -13.57
N ARG A 246 0.42 5.14 -12.38
CA ARG A 246 0.75 3.97 -11.56
C ARG A 246 -0.34 3.55 -10.58
N VAL A 247 -1.40 4.33 -10.42
CA VAL A 247 -2.55 3.97 -9.58
C VAL A 247 -3.12 2.62 -10.00
N GLY A 248 -3.14 1.63 -9.10
CA GLY A 248 -3.60 0.26 -9.37
C GLY A 248 -2.70 -0.54 -10.34
N GLU A 249 -1.49 -0.07 -10.63
CA GLU A 249 -0.54 -0.80 -11.49
C GLU A 249 -0.19 -2.16 -10.89
N GLY A 250 -0.24 -3.21 -11.72
CA GLY A 250 0.14 -4.57 -11.31
C GLY A 250 -0.90 -5.31 -10.44
N TYR A 251 -2.09 -4.76 -10.23
CA TYR A 251 -3.11 -5.37 -9.37
C TYR A 251 -3.56 -6.75 -9.86
N GLU A 252 -3.75 -6.95 -11.18
CA GLU A 252 -4.10 -8.27 -11.73
C GLU A 252 -3.03 -9.31 -11.39
N THR A 253 -1.75 -8.95 -11.58
CA THR A 253 -0.62 -9.83 -11.25
C THR A 253 -0.56 -10.06 -9.72
N GLY A 254 -0.76 -9.03 -8.91
CA GLY A 254 -0.81 -9.13 -7.45
C GLY A 254 -1.89 -10.09 -6.98
N LEU A 255 -3.11 -10.01 -7.53
CA LEU A 255 -4.20 -10.93 -7.20
C LEU A 255 -3.88 -12.38 -7.58
N VAL A 256 -3.21 -12.61 -8.70
CA VAL A 256 -2.73 -13.95 -9.09
C VAL A 256 -1.69 -14.46 -8.08
N MET A 257 -0.74 -13.61 -7.66
CA MET A 257 0.26 -13.97 -6.65
C MET A 257 -0.37 -14.28 -5.30
N LEU A 258 -1.36 -13.50 -4.86
CA LEU A 258 -2.11 -13.75 -3.62
C LEU A 258 -2.80 -15.12 -3.66
N GLY A 259 -3.50 -15.42 -4.76
CA GLY A 259 -4.13 -16.74 -4.95
C GLY A 259 -3.12 -17.89 -4.93
N ALA A 260 -1.95 -17.71 -5.56
CA ALA A 260 -0.87 -18.71 -5.58
C ALA A 260 -0.26 -18.93 -4.18
N ALA A 261 -0.19 -17.88 -3.35
CA ALA A 261 0.26 -17.96 -1.96
C ALA A 261 -0.77 -18.57 -0.99
N GLY A 262 -2.02 -18.79 -1.45
CA GLY A 262 -3.08 -19.42 -0.66
C GLY A 262 -4.14 -18.46 -0.11
N TYR A 263 -4.07 -17.16 -0.38
CA TYR A 263 -5.09 -16.21 0.04
C TYR A 263 -6.40 -16.42 -0.71
N ALA A 264 -7.52 -16.38 0.01
CA ALA A 264 -8.86 -16.42 -0.57
C ALA A 264 -9.47 -15.04 -0.80
N GLU A 265 -8.99 -14.04 -0.04
CA GLU A 265 -9.48 -12.67 -0.04
C GLU A 265 -8.33 -11.65 0.06
N VAL A 266 -8.59 -10.43 -0.38
CA VAL A 266 -7.74 -9.26 -0.22
C VAL A 266 -8.47 -8.24 0.63
N SER A 267 -7.72 -7.50 1.46
CA SER A 267 -8.27 -6.49 2.38
C SER A 267 -8.05 -5.07 1.85
N PHE A 268 -8.86 -4.15 2.35
CA PHE A 268 -8.67 -2.70 2.31
C PHE A 268 -9.29 -2.09 3.57
N PHE A 269 -9.03 -0.82 3.85
CA PHE A 269 -9.52 -0.16 5.06
C PHE A 269 -10.46 1.00 4.73
N VAL A 270 -11.52 1.11 5.52
CA VAL A 270 -12.49 2.20 5.52
C VAL A 270 -12.66 2.63 6.97
N ASP A 271 -12.33 3.88 7.28
CA ASP A 271 -12.40 4.46 8.61
C ASP A 271 -11.73 3.58 9.69
N ARG A 272 -10.51 3.11 9.38
CA ARG A 272 -9.69 2.19 10.18
C ARG A 272 -10.32 0.80 10.39
N VAL A 273 -11.39 0.48 9.67
CA VAL A 273 -12.06 -0.83 9.75
C VAL A 273 -11.71 -1.65 8.53
N ARG A 274 -11.10 -2.82 8.74
CA ARG A 274 -10.74 -3.75 7.67
C ARG A 274 -11.97 -4.30 6.98
N GLN A 275 -11.99 -4.20 5.66
CA GLN A 275 -12.96 -4.79 4.73
C GLN A 275 -12.26 -5.86 3.91
N THR A 276 -13.00 -6.84 3.37
CA THR A 276 -12.43 -7.90 2.54
C THR A 276 -13.22 -8.09 1.25
N VAL A 277 -12.51 -8.52 0.21
CA VAL A 277 -13.07 -8.90 -1.09
C VAL A 277 -12.51 -10.26 -1.48
N PRO A 278 -13.35 -11.22 -1.87
CA PRO A 278 -12.87 -12.49 -2.43
C PRO A 278 -12.00 -12.23 -3.68
N ILE A 279 -10.83 -12.83 -3.76
CA ILE A 279 -9.88 -12.62 -4.88
C ILE A 279 -10.55 -12.91 -6.23
N ARG A 280 -11.38 -13.97 -6.33
CA ARG A 280 -12.11 -14.28 -7.57
C ARG A 280 -13.03 -13.16 -8.04
N ASP A 281 -13.61 -12.38 -7.11
CA ASP A 281 -14.52 -11.29 -7.43
C ASP A 281 -13.73 -9.99 -7.69
N ALA A 282 -12.61 -9.79 -6.98
CA ALA A 282 -11.65 -8.72 -7.25
C ALA A 282 -11.09 -8.81 -8.68
N VAL A 283 -10.65 -10.00 -9.12
CA VAL A 283 -10.17 -10.22 -10.51
C VAL A 283 -11.24 -9.86 -11.53
N LYS A 284 -12.50 -10.28 -11.29
CA LYS A 284 -13.60 -9.95 -12.22
C LYS A 284 -13.89 -8.45 -12.28
N SER A 285 -13.73 -7.73 -11.15
CA SER A 285 -13.98 -6.29 -11.10
C SER A 285 -12.96 -5.47 -11.90
N LEU A 286 -11.73 -5.98 -12.07
CA LEU A 286 -10.69 -5.34 -12.91
C LEU A 286 -10.79 -5.69 -14.40
N GLN A 287 -11.44 -6.80 -14.76
CA GLN A 287 -11.56 -7.28 -16.15
C GLN A 287 -12.67 -6.61 -16.95
N SER A 288 -13.22 -5.48 -16.50
CA SER A 288 -14.13 -4.67 -17.30
C SER A 288 -13.38 -4.13 -18.51
N GLU A 289 -13.74 -4.61 -19.72
CA GLU A 289 -13.23 -4.07 -20.99
C GLU A 289 -13.51 -2.56 -21.04
N HIS A 290 -12.46 -1.77 -21.13
CA HIS A 290 -12.51 -0.34 -21.41
C HIS A 290 -12.72 -0.10 -22.91
#